data_2493c32c00c1510fb3eb752ebec027fe
#
_entry.id   2493c32c00c1510fb3eb752ebec027fe
#
_cell.length_a   1.000
_cell.length_b   1.000
_cell.length_c   1.000
_cell.angle_alpha   90.00
_cell.angle_beta   90.00
_cell.angle_gamma   90.00
#
_symmetry.space_group_name_H-M   'P 1'
#
loop_
_entity.id
_entity.type
_entity.pdbx_description
1 polymer ?
#
loop_
_entity_poly.entity_id
_entity_poly.type
_entity_poly.pdbx_seq_one_letter_code
_entity_poly.pdbx_strand_id
1 'polypeptide(L)' 'MPEVIHYPERHRFQIDIDGLEAGYISYTEHNGGWDINHTVVSPNFRHRGIAKLLVNTLMEYAETHLTASCDYAARFIG' A
#
# COMPACT_ATOMS: atom_id res chain seq x y z
N MET A 1 -5.08 17.62 1.90
CA MET A 1 -3.84 16.90 1.63
C MET A 1 -4.06 15.41 1.84
N PRO A 2 -3.49 14.54 1.00
CA PRO A 2 -3.58 13.10 1.26
C PRO A 2 -2.81 12.72 2.51
N GLU A 3 -3.37 11.82 3.27
CA GLU A 3 -2.77 11.33 4.50
C GLU A 3 -2.72 9.81 4.46
N VAL A 4 -1.51 9.25 4.58
CA VAL A 4 -1.33 7.79 4.61
C VAL A 4 -1.21 7.35 6.06
N ILE A 5 -2.06 6.40 6.44
CA ILE A 5 -2.12 5.87 7.80
C ILE A 5 -1.80 4.39 7.76
N HIS A 6 -0.89 3.96 8.66
CA HIS A 6 -0.56 2.54 8.82
C HIS A 6 -1.45 1.94 9.91
N TYR A 7 -2.11 0.84 9.57
CA TYR A 7 -2.92 0.06 10.51
C TYR A 7 -2.28 -1.32 10.69
N PRO A 8 -1.30 -1.45 11.60
CA PRO A 8 -0.55 -2.72 11.75
C PRO A 8 -1.44 -3.91 12.11
N GLU A 9 -2.48 -3.69 12.91
CA GLU A 9 -3.40 -4.74 13.32
C GLU A 9 -4.24 -5.28 12.15
N ARG A 10 -4.31 -4.52 11.05
CA ARG A 10 -5.03 -4.93 9.84
C ARG A 10 -4.08 -5.26 8.70
N HIS A 11 -2.78 -5.13 8.92
CA HIS A 11 -1.76 -5.35 7.90
C HIS A 11 -2.03 -4.53 6.64
N ARG A 12 -2.30 -3.21 6.83
CA ARG A 12 -2.59 -2.34 5.69
C ARG A 12 -2.12 -0.91 5.92
N PHE A 13 -1.84 -0.25 4.81
CA PHE A 13 -1.70 1.20 4.75
C PHE A 13 -2.91 1.73 3.97
N GLN A 14 -3.50 2.80 4.45
CA GLN A 14 -4.67 3.40 3.86
C GLN A 14 -4.41 4.88 3.60
N ILE A 15 -4.92 5.40 2.49
CA ILE A 15 -4.81 6.81 2.18
C ILE A 15 -6.21 7.43 2.20
N ASP A 16 -6.36 8.51 2.98
CA ASP A 16 -7.59 9.26 3.06
C ASP A 16 -7.39 10.64 2.44
N ILE A 17 -8.37 11.08 1.67
CA ILE A 17 -8.37 12.40 1.04
C ILE A 17 -9.71 13.06 1.37
N ASP A 18 -9.65 14.21 2.03
CA ASP A 18 -10.84 14.95 2.45
C ASP A 18 -11.84 14.10 3.24
N GLY A 19 -11.31 13.24 4.12
CA GLY A 19 -12.13 12.38 4.97
C GLY A 19 -12.67 11.14 4.28
N LEU A 20 -12.31 10.90 3.02
CA LEU A 20 -12.76 9.73 2.26
C LEU A 20 -11.60 8.77 2.02
N GLU A 21 -11.87 7.47 2.11
CA GLU A 21 -10.88 6.47 1.77
C GLU A 21 -10.63 6.49 0.27
N ALA A 22 -9.42 6.88 -0.12
CA ALA A 22 -9.04 6.95 -1.53
C ALA A 22 -8.42 5.63 -2.01
N GLY A 23 -7.83 4.87 -1.11
CA GLY A 23 -7.24 3.58 -1.48
C GLY A 23 -6.52 2.93 -0.30
N TYR A 24 -6.05 1.72 -0.52
CA TYR A 24 -5.26 1.02 0.48
C TYR A 24 -4.32 0.01 -0.18
N ILE A 25 -3.30 -0.36 0.58
CA ILE A 25 -2.39 -1.44 0.22
C ILE A 25 -2.32 -2.38 1.42
N SER A 26 -2.48 -3.67 1.18
CA SER A 26 -2.43 -4.67 2.25
C SER A 26 -1.25 -5.62 2.04
N TYR A 27 -0.78 -6.18 3.12
CA TYR A 27 0.37 -7.09 3.12
C TYR A 27 0.13 -8.23 4.10
N THR A 28 0.89 -9.31 3.91
CA THR A 28 0.91 -10.46 4.82
C THR A 28 2.34 -10.61 5.35
N GLU A 29 2.50 -10.80 6.63
CA GLU A 29 3.80 -11.09 7.22
C GLU A 29 4.14 -12.56 6.97
N HIS A 30 5.34 -12.80 6.46
CA HIS A 30 5.74 -14.14 6.08
C HIS A 30 7.28 -14.29 6.14
N ASN A 31 7.75 -15.25 6.91
CA ASN A 31 9.18 -15.57 7.03
C ASN A 31 10.07 -14.35 7.30
N GLY A 32 9.60 -13.47 8.18
CA GLY A 32 10.36 -12.27 8.55
C GLY A 32 10.30 -11.15 7.53
N GLY A 33 9.45 -11.28 6.53
CA GLY A 33 9.24 -10.24 5.52
C GLY A 33 7.77 -9.94 5.33
N TRP A 34 7.46 -9.03 4.42
CA TRP A 34 6.09 -8.67 4.06
C TRP A 34 5.83 -9.00 2.59
N ASP A 35 4.67 -9.59 2.31
CA ASP A 35 4.19 -9.82 0.95
C ASP A 35 3.02 -8.90 0.67
N ILE A 36 3.17 -8.01 -0.32
CA ILE A 36 2.10 -7.09 -0.72
C ILE A 36 1.11 -7.88 -1.57
N ASN A 37 -0.11 -8.06 -1.07
CA ASN A 37 -1.10 -8.90 -1.74
C ASN A 37 -2.22 -8.13 -2.45
N HIS A 38 -2.52 -6.90 -2.02
CA HIS A 38 -3.55 -6.08 -2.66
C HIS A 38 -3.15 -4.62 -2.68
N THR A 39 -3.40 -3.96 -3.82
CA THR A 39 -3.29 -2.51 -3.96
C THR A 39 -4.57 -2.04 -4.62
N VAL A 40 -5.38 -1.28 -3.89
CA VAL A 40 -6.71 -0.86 -4.34
C VAL A 40 -6.82 0.65 -4.29
N VAL A 41 -7.36 1.24 -5.35
CA VAL A 41 -7.65 2.68 -5.42
C VAL A 41 -9.11 2.85 -5.80
N SER A 42 -9.83 3.69 -5.04
CA SER A 42 -11.23 3.98 -5.32
C SER A 42 -11.38 4.62 -6.70
N PRO A 43 -12.43 4.28 -7.46
CA PRO A 43 -12.59 4.80 -8.84
C PRO A 43 -12.52 6.31 -8.96
N ASN A 44 -13.02 7.05 -7.96
CA ASN A 44 -13.02 8.51 -7.97
C ASN A 44 -11.64 9.11 -7.79
N PHE A 45 -10.65 8.31 -7.40
CA PHE A 45 -9.31 8.79 -7.11
C PHE A 45 -8.25 8.15 -8.00
N ARG A 46 -8.65 7.46 -9.05
CA ARG A 46 -7.72 6.86 -10.00
C ARG A 46 -6.99 7.93 -10.82
N HIS A 47 -5.83 7.57 -11.35
CA HIS A 47 -4.98 8.44 -12.18
C HIS A 47 -4.42 9.65 -11.44
N ARG A 48 -4.31 9.57 -10.11
CA ARG A 48 -3.73 10.62 -9.27
C ARG A 48 -2.43 10.19 -8.58
N GLY A 49 -1.88 9.05 -8.97
CA GLY A 49 -0.63 8.55 -8.38
C GLY A 49 -0.80 7.97 -6.98
N ILE A 50 -2.04 7.66 -6.57
CA ILE A 50 -2.30 7.17 -5.21
C ILE A 50 -1.71 5.80 -4.97
N ALA A 51 -1.85 4.88 -5.93
CA ALA A 51 -1.28 3.54 -5.79
C ALA A 51 0.24 3.61 -5.65
N LYS A 52 0.88 4.46 -6.42
CA LYS A 52 2.33 4.66 -6.34
C LYS A 52 2.74 5.22 -4.98
N LEU A 53 1.97 6.18 -4.46
CA LEU A 53 2.23 6.76 -3.15
C LEU A 53 2.12 5.71 -2.05
N LEU A 54 1.11 4.84 -2.13
CA LEU A 54 0.92 3.76 -1.16
C LEU A 54 2.10 2.78 -1.19
N VAL A 55 2.51 2.34 -2.37
CA VAL A 55 3.65 1.43 -2.51
C VAL A 55 4.93 2.06 -1.96
N ASN A 56 5.19 3.31 -2.34
CA ASN A 56 6.39 4.01 -1.88
C ASN A 56 6.40 4.18 -0.37
N THR A 57 5.26 4.54 0.23
CA THR A 57 5.15 4.71 1.67
C THR A 57 5.41 3.39 2.40
N LEU A 58 4.84 2.30 1.89
CA LEU A 58 5.06 0.98 2.47
C LEU A 58 6.53 0.60 2.38
N MET A 59 7.17 0.84 1.24
CA MET A 59 8.58 0.52 1.05
C MET A 59 9.49 1.31 1.99
N GLU A 60 9.18 2.58 2.22
CA GLU A 60 9.95 3.41 3.16
C GLU A 60 9.74 2.97 4.61
N TYR A 61 8.52 2.53 4.93
CA TYR A 61 8.17 2.13 6.28
C TYR A 61 8.70 0.76 6.65
N ALA A 62 8.75 -0.15 5.70
CA ALA A 62 9.16 -1.53 5.94
C ALA A 62 10.67 -1.65 6.01
N GLU A 63 11.18 -2.09 7.15
CA GLU A 63 12.60 -2.37 7.34
C GLU A 63 12.88 -3.87 7.19
N THR A 64 12.18 -4.51 6.26
CA THR A 64 12.21 -5.95 6.12
C THR A 64 12.18 -6.32 4.64
N HIS A 65 12.36 -7.61 4.36
CA HIS A 65 12.30 -8.12 3.00
C HIS A 65 10.88 -7.98 2.45
N LEU A 66 10.77 -7.49 1.23
CA LEU A 66 9.48 -7.28 0.57
C LEU A 66 9.34 -8.19 -0.63
N THR A 67 8.16 -8.80 -0.76
CA THR A 67 7.74 -9.53 -1.95
C THR A 67 6.36 -8.99 -2.36
N ALA A 68 5.90 -9.38 -3.52
CA ALA A 68 4.58 -8.94 -3.98
C ALA A 68 3.89 -10.03 -4.77
N SER A 69 2.75 -10.48 -4.29
CA SER A 69 1.84 -11.34 -5.07
C SER A 69 0.85 -10.49 -5.87
N CYS A 70 0.74 -9.19 -5.57
CA CYS A 70 -0.05 -8.24 -6.33
C CYS A 70 0.75 -7.77 -7.55
N ASP A 71 0.19 -7.90 -8.75
CA ASP A 71 0.87 -7.53 -10.00
C ASP A 71 1.33 -6.08 -10.01
N TYR A 72 0.51 -5.17 -9.48
CA TYR A 72 0.86 -3.76 -9.46
C TYR A 72 2.10 -3.51 -8.61
N ALA A 73 2.12 -4.02 -7.39
CA ALA A 73 3.24 -3.82 -6.48
C ALA A 73 4.51 -4.53 -6.95
N ALA A 74 4.37 -5.66 -7.62
CA ALA A 74 5.51 -6.41 -8.15
C ALA A 74 6.35 -5.60 -9.13
N ARG A 75 5.73 -4.66 -9.83
CA ARG A 75 6.43 -3.78 -10.79
C ARG A 75 7.38 -2.81 -10.10
N PHE A 76 7.13 -2.50 -8.84
CA PHE A 76 7.94 -1.56 -8.08
C PHE A 76 9.02 -2.25 -7.25
N ILE A 77 8.80 -3.50 -6.88
CA ILE A 77 9.68 -4.26 -6.00
C ILE A 77 10.64 -5.14 -6.80
N GLY A 78 10.13 -5.69 -7.86
CA GLY A 78 10.83 -6.66 -8.66
C GLY A 78 12.01 -6.09 -9.35
#